data_ae83644f77791a8399ecce8a44c1feae
#
_entry.id   ae83644f77791a8399ecce8a44c1feae
#
_cell.length_a   1.000
_cell.length_b   1.000
_cell.length_c   1.000
_cell.angle_alpha   90.00
_cell.angle_beta   90.00
_cell.angle_gamma   90.00
#
_symmetry.space_group_name_H-M   'P 1'
#
loop_
_entity.id
_entity.type
_entity.pdbx_description
1 polymer ?
#
loop_
_entity_poly.entity_id
_entity_poly.type
_entity_poly.pdbx_seq_one_letter_code
_entity_poly.pdbx_strand_id
1 'polypeptide(L)'
;SNQGIIVIGDVDVDHTEAMIKKLFGGIKNPANQAPVLDEPVPDTAEPIVIIDKDKEQRTNNVQVMFKHDTYPDSLKNSVEYILYGYLKGAALNMLNDRYTEAAQKADCPYVGAGASDDNYIFAKTKDAFSIFAQPKDPSQLAASLTAAVVEARRAVEFGFTPTEYDRYKADLLSSLDKAYSNKDKRKNTQFFNECLGYFLTNEPMPSIDYTYQLMKQMVPAIPIEAVNEYMKQLIPKNDSNIVIVNFNNENEGAVYPTRQELLAALQTAKQQQVTAYVDNVKNEPLITKKPTPGTIKSEKKNDKLGYTELKLSNGATVVLKHTDLKKDEVLLSAEGFGGSSLYGEKDYLNAKMFDEVIANSGLGQFSLT
;
A
#
# COMPACT_ATOMS: atom_id res chain seq x y z
N SER A 1 17.96 -9.96 27.69
CA SER A 1 18.70 -8.80 27.18
C SER A 1 17.77 -7.92 26.35
N ASN A 2 17.90 -6.59 26.49
CA ASN A 2 17.12 -5.62 25.71
C ASN A 2 17.85 -5.22 24.42
N GLN A 3 18.92 -5.95 24.06
CA GLN A 3 19.71 -5.71 22.87
C GLN A 3 19.78 -6.99 22.05
N GLY A 4 19.56 -6.85 20.73
CA GLY A 4 19.74 -7.89 19.73
C GLY A 4 20.90 -7.52 18.78
N ILE A 5 21.56 -8.52 18.25
CA ILE A 5 22.59 -8.36 17.22
C ILE A 5 22.09 -9.09 15.97
N ILE A 6 21.93 -8.36 14.89
CA ILE A 6 21.53 -8.90 13.61
C ILE A 6 22.64 -8.62 12.60
N VAL A 7 23.23 -9.66 12.02
CA VAL A 7 24.26 -9.56 10.97
C VAL A 7 23.74 -10.24 9.72
N ILE A 8 23.68 -9.50 8.63
CA ILE A 8 23.15 -9.99 7.34
C ILE A 8 24.08 -9.53 6.22
N GLY A 9 24.44 -10.45 5.34
CA GLY A 9 25.31 -10.16 4.20
C GLY A 9 25.98 -11.42 3.66
N ASP A 10 26.97 -11.21 2.84
CA ASP A 10 27.87 -12.28 2.39
C ASP A 10 28.91 -12.54 3.49
N VAL A 11 28.52 -13.32 4.49
CA VAL A 11 29.32 -13.60 5.68
C VAL A 11 29.43 -15.10 5.91
N ASP A 12 30.57 -15.54 6.43
CA ASP A 12 30.69 -16.87 7.02
C ASP A 12 29.94 -16.92 8.34
N VAL A 13 28.87 -17.72 8.38
CA VAL A 13 27.94 -17.78 9.51
C VAL A 13 28.65 -18.28 10.78
N ASP A 14 29.41 -19.39 10.67
CA ASP A 14 30.06 -20.02 11.82
C ASP A 14 31.16 -19.10 12.40
N HIS A 15 31.92 -18.48 11.52
CA HIS A 15 32.96 -17.52 11.94
C HIS A 15 32.31 -16.27 12.59
N THR A 16 31.24 -15.75 12.02
CA THR A 16 30.53 -14.56 12.54
C THR A 16 29.89 -14.89 13.90
N GLU A 17 29.24 -16.04 14.04
CA GLU A 17 28.69 -16.50 15.32
C GLU A 17 29.77 -16.62 16.39
N ALA A 18 30.92 -17.22 16.06
CA ALA A 18 32.06 -17.33 16.97
C ALA A 18 32.60 -15.97 17.39
N MET A 19 32.68 -15.01 16.46
CA MET A 19 33.07 -13.63 16.75
C MET A 19 32.06 -12.94 17.69
N ILE A 20 30.76 -13.06 17.44
CA ILE A 20 29.72 -12.49 18.30
C ILE A 20 29.85 -13.06 19.71
N LYS A 21 29.97 -14.38 19.84
CA LYS A 21 30.14 -15.04 21.14
C LYS A 21 31.42 -14.55 21.86
N LYS A 22 32.52 -14.42 21.14
CA LYS A 22 33.80 -13.92 21.69
C LYS A 22 33.71 -12.48 22.16
N LEU A 23 33.08 -11.59 21.38
CA LEU A 23 33.04 -10.17 21.69
C LEU A 23 31.95 -9.80 22.72
N PHE A 24 30.82 -10.44 22.65
CA PHE A 24 29.63 -10.06 23.44
C PHE A 24 29.27 -11.11 24.53
N GLY A 25 29.71 -12.35 24.40
CA GLY A 25 29.38 -13.43 25.33
C GLY A 25 29.89 -13.22 26.78
N GLY A 26 30.90 -12.33 26.94
CA GLY A 26 31.38 -11.95 28.27
C GLY A 26 30.53 -10.88 28.99
N ILE A 27 29.59 -10.28 28.29
CA ILE A 27 28.71 -9.26 28.84
C ILE A 27 27.63 -9.96 29.71
N LYS A 28 27.66 -9.69 31.00
CA LYS A 28 26.67 -10.25 31.94
C LYS A 28 25.44 -9.34 31.98
N ASN A 29 24.26 -9.96 31.91
CA ASN A 29 23.04 -9.24 32.20
C ASN A 29 23.01 -8.82 33.70
N PRO A 30 22.55 -7.61 34.02
CA PRO A 30 22.34 -7.20 35.41
C PRO A 30 21.38 -8.18 36.09
N ALA A 31 21.68 -8.49 37.41
CA ALA A 31 20.83 -9.40 38.18
C ALA A 31 19.38 -8.89 38.31
N ASN A 32 19.21 -7.56 38.34
CA ASN A 32 17.91 -6.88 38.40
C ASN A 32 17.70 -6.06 37.13
N GLN A 33 17.64 -6.73 35.99
CA GLN A 33 17.34 -6.05 34.72
C GLN A 33 15.95 -5.43 34.80
N ALA A 34 15.84 -4.13 34.49
CA ALA A 34 14.53 -3.49 34.36
C ALA A 34 13.73 -4.14 33.22
N PRO A 35 12.44 -4.43 33.44
CA PRO A 35 11.59 -4.90 32.36
C PRO A 35 11.45 -3.82 31.27
N VAL A 36 11.29 -4.25 30.04
CA VAL A 36 10.79 -3.35 29.00
C VAL A 36 9.30 -3.20 29.22
N LEU A 37 8.87 -2.00 29.52
CA LEU A 37 7.46 -1.68 29.72
C LEU A 37 6.98 -0.90 28.50
N ASP A 38 5.90 -1.36 27.91
CA ASP A 38 5.16 -0.61 26.91
C ASP A 38 4.02 0.13 27.61
N GLU A 39 4.07 1.47 27.57
CA GLU A 39 3.06 2.30 28.23
C GLU A 39 1.70 2.12 27.54
N PRO A 40 0.62 1.87 28.31
CA PRO A 40 -0.69 1.66 27.74
C PRO A 40 -1.28 2.95 27.17
N VAL A 41 -1.76 2.91 25.96
CA VAL A 41 -2.56 4.00 25.38
C VAL A 41 -3.97 3.90 25.93
N PRO A 42 -4.47 4.94 26.63
CA PRO A 42 -5.80 4.90 27.23
C PRO A 42 -6.91 4.94 26.19
N ASP A 43 -8.03 4.30 26.48
CA ASP A 43 -9.28 4.51 25.78
C ASP A 43 -9.84 5.90 26.06
N THR A 44 -10.56 6.44 25.09
CA THR A 44 -11.19 7.76 25.20
C THR A 44 -12.70 7.64 24.94
N ALA A 45 -13.51 8.28 25.79
CA ALA A 45 -14.96 8.27 25.65
C ALA A 45 -15.43 9.19 24.52
N GLU A 46 -14.68 10.26 24.29
CA GLU A 46 -14.99 11.29 23.28
C GLU A 46 -13.84 11.44 22.27
N PRO A 47 -14.12 11.96 21.07
CA PRO A 47 -13.09 12.20 20.05
C PRO A 47 -12.06 13.23 20.51
N ILE A 48 -10.80 12.91 20.26
CA ILE A 48 -9.68 13.85 20.34
C ILE A 48 -9.53 14.53 18.99
N VAL A 49 -9.41 15.85 18.97
CA VAL A 49 -9.13 16.62 17.74
C VAL A 49 -7.88 17.45 17.93
N ILE A 50 -6.92 17.21 17.05
CA ILE A 50 -5.63 17.92 17.00
C ILE A 50 -5.58 18.67 15.67
N ILE A 51 -5.30 19.98 15.77
CA ILE A 51 -5.10 20.83 14.61
C ILE A 51 -3.76 21.51 14.78
N ASP A 52 -2.88 21.28 13.83
CA ASP A 52 -1.54 21.84 13.85
C ASP A 52 -1.14 22.36 12.47
N LYS A 53 -0.05 23.10 12.40
CA LYS A 53 0.46 23.72 11.19
C LYS A 53 1.96 23.92 11.26
N ASP A 54 2.61 23.85 10.10
CA ASP A 54 4.04 24.09 9.97
C ASP A 54 4.34 24.71 8.60
N LYS A 55 5.34 25.60 8.55
CA LYS A 55 5.79 26.27 7.31
C LYS A 55 6.47 25.31 6.34
N GLU A 56 7.08 24.24 6.83
CA GLU A 56 7.71 23.21 6.02
C GLU A 56 6.71 22.18 5.50
N GLN A 57 5.51 22.13 6.08
CA GLN A 57 4.41 21.29 5.58
C GLN A 57 3.96 21.81 4.21
N ARG A 58 4.02 20.95 3.19
CA ARG A 58 3.72 21.36 1.81
C ARG A 58 2.25 21.25 1.43
N THR A 59 1.49 20.43 2.15
CA THR A 59 0.10 20.11 1.83
C THR A 59 -0.73 20.13 3.10
N ASN A 60 -2.01 20.48 2.97
CA ASN A 60 -2.98 20.27 4.06
C ASN A 60 -3.47 18.83 3.99
N ASN A 61 -3.65 18.21 5.15
CA ASN A 61 -4.20 16.87 5.24
C ASN A 61 -5.07 16.71 6.48
N VAL A 62 -5.92 15.71 6.44
CA VAL A 62 -6.71 15.29 7.58
C VAL A 62 -6.70 13.78 7.68
N GLN A 63 -6.59 13.28 8.90
CA GLN A 63 -6.64 11.86 9.22
C GLN A 63 -7.64 11.64 10.35
N VAL A 64 -8.46 10.62 10.22
CA VAL A 64 -9.25 10.10 11.34
C VAL A 64 -8.75 8.70 11.68
N MET A 65 -8.54 8.44 12.96
CA MET A 65 -8.05 7.18 13.50
C MET A 65 -9.08 6.61 14.47
N PHE A 66 -9.41 5.34 14.31
CA PHE A 66 -10.28 4.57 15.19
C PHE A 66 -9.41 3.57 15.94
N LYS A 67 -9.08 3.89 17.19
CA LYS A 67 -8.20 3.04 18.03
C LYS A 67 -8.90 1.75 18.42
N HIS A 68 -8.17 0.65 18.37
CA HIS A 68 -8.61 -0.66 18.84
C HIS A 68 -7.44 -1.44 19.45
N ASP A 69 -7.74 -2.57 20.08
CA ASP A 69 -6.70 -3.41 20.70
C ASP A 69 -5.83 -4.06 19.62
N THR A 70 -4.56 -4.22 19.95
CA THR A 70 -3.60 -4.94 19.10
C THR A 70 -3.93 -6.44 19.06
N TYR A 71 -3.50 -7.12 18.01
CA TYR A 71 -3.56 -8.59 18.00
C TYR A 71 -2.65 -9.15 19.11
N PRO A 72 -3.13 -10.08 19.94
CA PRO A 72 -2.35 -10.58 21.09
C PRO A 72 -1.04 -11.24 20.64
N ASP A 73 0.09 -10.80 21.16
CA ASP A 73 1.43 -11.32 20.84
C ASP A 73 1.54 -12.83 21.03
N SER A 74 0.87 -13.39 22.04
CA SER A 74 0.85 -14.82 22.32
C SER A 74 0.20 -15.66 21.22
N LEU A 75 -0.60 -15.06 20.35
CA LEU A 75 -1.32 -15.70 19.26
C LEU A 75 -0.70 -15.43 17.87
N LYS A 76 0.32 -14.60 17.78
CA LYS A 76 0.95 -14.24 16.49
C LYS A 76 1.61 -15.43 15.78
N ASN A 77 2.14 -16.40 16.52
CA ASN A 77 2.76 -17.59 15.91
C ASN A 77 1.73 -18.66 15.56
N SER A 78 0.72 -18.30 14.76
CA SER A 78 -0.38 -19.17 14.40
C SER A 78 -0.84 -18.95 12.94
N VAL A 79 -1.57 -19.91 12.38
CA VAL A 79 -2.20 -19.77 11.05
C VAL A 79 -3.32 -18.73 11.10
N GLU A 80 -3.98 -18.59 12.23
CA GLU A 80 -5.03 -17.59 12.46
C GLU A 80 -4.49 -16.16 12.33
N TYR A 81 -3.25 -15.92 12.74
CA TYR A 81 -2.61 -14.63 12.55
C TYR A 81 -2.31 -14.34 11.07
N ILE A 82 -1.90 -15.36 10.32
CA ILE A 82 -1.70 -15.24 8.86
C ILE A 82 -3.04 -14.96 8.18
N LEU A 83 -4.10 -15.64 8.61
CA LEU A 83 -5.46 -15.37 8.12
C LEU A 83 -5.91 -13.93 8.46
N TYR A 84 -5.69 -13.49 9.69
CA TYR A 84 -5.97 -12.10 10.09
C TYR A 84 -5.26 -11.10 9.20
N GLY A 85 -3.96 -11.28 8.95
CA GLY A 85 -3.18 -10.45 8.04
C GLY A 85 -3.72 -10.45 6.61
N TYR A 86 -4.20 -11.60 6.12
CA TYR A 86 -4.84 -11.70 4.81
C TYR A 86 -6.16 -10.91 4.75
N LEU A 87 -7.05 -11.07 5.74
CA LEU A 87 -8.33 -10.35 5.78
C LEU A 87 -8.13 -8.84 5.83
N LYS A 88 -7.20 -8.39 6.68
CA LYS A 88 -6.74 -7.01 6.78
C LYS A 88 -6.22 -6.50 5.44
N GLY A 89 -5.29 -7.21 4.82
CA GLY A 89 -4.72 -6.85 3.52
C GLY A 89 -5.76 -6.75 2.41
N ALA A 90 -6.69 -7.70 2.34
CA ALA A 90 -7.77 -7.72 1.35
C ALA A 90 -8.72 -6.52 1.52
N ALA A 91 -9.20 -6.27 2.75
CA ALA A 91 -10.11 -5.17 3.03
C ALA A 91 -9.47 -3.81 2.73
N LEU A 92 -8.23 -3.59 3.17
CA LEU A 92 -7.53 -2.33 2.95
C LEU A 92 -7.17 -2.10 1.48
N ASN A 93 -6.75 -3.14 0.75
CA ASN A 93 -6.44 -3.02 -0.67
C ASN A 93 -7.67 -2.58 -1.47
N MET A 94 -8.78 -3.31 -1.34
CA MET A 94 -10.01 -2.99 -2.06
C MET A 94 -10.59 -1.61 -1.67
N LEU A 95 -10.48 -1.20 -0.40
CA LEU A 95 -10.88 0.14 0.02
C LEU A 95 -9.97 1.23 -0.59
N ASN A 96 -8.67 1.02 -0.65
CA ASN A 96 -7.72 1.95 -1.26
C ASN A 96 -7.92 2.07 -2.78
N ASP A 97 -8.31 1.00 -3.46
CA ASP A 97 -8.69 1.04 -4.87
C ASP A 97 -9.92 1.94 -5.08
N ARG A 98 -10.94 1.84 -4.21
CA ARG A 98 -12.11 2.74 -4.25
C ARG A 98 -11.75 4.19 -4.01
N TYR A 99 -10.81 4.49 -3.09
CA TYR A 99 -10.32 5.86 -2.89
C TYR A 99 -9.60 6.39 -4.13
N THR A 100 -8.79 5.56 -4.77
CA THR A 100 -8.09 5.92 -6.01
C THR A 100 -9.07 6.22 -7.13
N GLU A 101 -10.11 5.40 -7.30
CA GLU A 101 -11.17 5.64 -8.28
C GLU A 101 -11.96 6.92 -7.97
N ALA A 102 -12.32 7.13 -6.69
CA ALA A 102 -13.06 8.30 -6.30
C ALA A 102 -12.28 9.61 -6.54
N ALA A 103 -10.97 9.61 -6.30
CA ALA A 103 -10.11 10.78 -6.50
C ALA A 103 -10.08 11.27 -7.96
N GLN A 104 -10.38 10.40 -8.93
CA GLN A 104 -10.44 10.76 -10.35
C GLN A 104 -11.71 11.51 -10.73
N LYS A 105 -12.76 11.46 -9.91
CA LYS A 105 -14.02 12.14 -10.17
C LYS A 105 -13.88 13.66 -9.99
N ALA A 106 -14.46 14.43 -10.90
CA ALA A 106 -14.32 15.88 -10.87
C ALA A 106 -14.89 16.52 -9.58
N ASP A 107 -15.97 15.95 -9.06
CA ASP A 107 -16.67 16.38 -7.84
C ASP A 107 -16.05 15.83 -6.54
N CYS A 108 -15.05 14.99 -6.61
CA CYS A 108 -14.34 14.51 -5.44
C CYS A 108 -13.58 15.66 -4.75
N PRO A 109 -13.72 15.85 -3.43
CA PRO A 109 -13.08 16.99 -2.73
C PRO A 109 -11.58 16.76 -2.45
N TYR A 110 -11.06 15.53 -2.57
CA TYR A 110 -9.66 15.23 -2.31
C TYR A 110 -8.90 14.83 -3.59
N VAL A 111 -7.59 15.09 -3.61
CA VAL A 111 -6.66 14.60 -4.65
C VAL A 111 -6.22 13.17 -4.38
N GLY A 112 -6.28 12.74 -3.13
CA GLY A 112 -5.97 11.37 -2.71
C GLY A 112 -6.51 11.12 -1.30
N ALA A 113 -6.89 9.89 -1.07
CA ALA A 113 -7.25 9.35 0.22
C ALA A 113 -6.72 7.94 0.35
N GLY A 114 -6.61 7.45 1.57
CA GLY A 114 -6.14 6.09 1.83
C GLY A 114 -6.55 5.62 3.21
N ALA A 115 -6.53 4.30 3.38
CA ALA A 115 -6.76 3.64 4.66
C ALA A 115 -5.61 2.71 5.02
N SER A 116 -5.31 2.65 6.30
CA SER A 116 -4.38 1.70 6.90
C SER A 116 -4.92 1.21 8.24
N ASP A 117 -4.41 0.10 8.71
CA ASP A 117 -4.72 -0.46 10.02
C ASP A 117 -3.43 -1.01 10.62
N ASP A 118 -2.78 -0.19 11.44
CA ASP A 118 -1.45 -0.42 12.00
C ASP A 118 -1.36 0.16 13.42
N ASN A 119 -0.17 0.09 14.01
CA ASN A 119 0.06 0.67 15.33
C ASN A 119 -0.44 2.12 15.40
N TYR A 120 -1.20 2.44 16.45
CA TYR A 120 -1.62 3.81 16.71
C TYR A 120 -0.39 4.71 16.91
N ILE A 121 -0.10 5.52 15.89
CA ILE A 121 1.11 6.35 15.78
C ILE A 121 2.36 5.44 15.82
N PHE A 122 2.94 5.20 17.00
CA PHE A 122 4.05 4.27 17.24
C PHE A 122 3.88 3.49 18.56
N ALA A 123 2.66 3.48 19.09
CA ALA A 123 2.35 2.72 20.30
C ALA A 123 2.31 1.21 19.99
N LYS A 124 2.76 0.41 20.95
CA LYS A 124 2.69 -1.06 20.86
C LYS A 124 1.44 -1.66 21.52
N THR A 125 0.69 -0.85 22.26
CA THR A 125 -0.45 -1.29 23.07
C THR A 125 -1.81 -0.97 22.45
N LYS A 126 -1.82 -0.24 21.34
CA LYS A 126 -3.03 0.05 20.55
C LYS A 126 -2.68 0.08 19.07
N ASP A 127 -3.57 -0.44 18.26
CA ASP A 127 -3.64 -0.24 16.82
C ASP A 127 -4.71 0.82 16.50
N ALA A 128 -4.72 1.27 15.27
CA ALA A 128 -5.75 2.16 14.77
C ALA A 128 -6.04 1.91 13.28
N PHE A 129 -7.32 1.74 12.98
CA PHE A 129 -7.79 1.92 11.63
C PHE A 129 -7.80 3.40 11.30
N SER A 130 -7.03 3.79 10.31
CA SER A 130 -6.78 5.18 9.94
C SER A 130 -7.28 5.46 8.53
N ILE A 131 -7.98 6.60 8.36
CA ILE A 131 -8.40 7.11 7.07
C ILE A 131 -7.74 8.48 6.88
N PHE A 132 -6.96 8.62 5.84
CA PHE A 132 -6.26 9.84 5.46
C PHE A 132 -6.89 10.45 4.21
N ALA A 133 -6.96 11.79 4.15
CA ALA A 133 -7.36 12.52 2.95
C ALA A 133 -6.55 13.81 2.77
N GLN A 134 -6.16 14.07 1.52
CA GLN A 134 -5.53 15.31 1.09
C GLN A 134 -6.52 16.09 0.22
N PRO A 135 -7.01 17.26 0.64
CA PRO A 135 -8.00 18.03 -0.11
C PRO A 135 -7.42 18.58 -1.42
N LYS A 136 -8.27 18.77 -2.42
CA LYS A 136 -7.94 19.49 -3.66
C LYS A 136 -7.66 20.97 -3.39
N ASP A 137 -8.40 21.54 -2.43
CA ASP A 137 -8.27 22.92 -1.98
C ASP A 137 -8.37 22.94 -0.44
N PRO A 138 -7.64 23.82 0.26
CA PRO A 138 -7.70 23.91 1.72
C PRO A 138 -9.11 24.10 2.28
N SER A 139 -9.99 24.81 1.57
CA SER A 139 -11.39 24.99 1.95
C SER A 139 -12.24 23.73 1.91
N GLN A 140 -11.78 22.68 1.20
CA GLN A 140 -12.47 21.40 1.06
C GLN A 140 -12.02 20.36 2.09
N LEU A 141 -11.22 20.72 3.08
CA LEU A 141 -10.65 19.79 4.04
C LEU A 141 -11.73 19.02 4.83
N ALA A 142 -12.74 19.71 5.36
CA ALA A 142 -13.86 19.07 6.07
C ALA A 142 -14.68 18.15 5.12
N ALA A 143 -14.92 18.59 3.89
CA ALA A 143 -15.60 17.79 2.88
C ALA A 143 -14.78 16.55 2.48
N SER A 144 -13.45 16.68 2.43
CA SER A 144 -12.55 15.54 2.16
C SER A 144 -12.61 14.49 3.26
N LEU A 145 -12.61 14.92 4.53
CA LEU A 145 -12.80 14.01 5.66
C LEU A 145 -14.15 13.28 5.55
N THR A 146 -15.23 14.04 5.31
CA THR A 146 -16.58 13.46 5.14
C THR A 146 -16.59 12.43 4.02
N ALA A 147 -16.11 12.77 2.83
CA ALA A 147 -16.14 11.90 1.68
C ALA A 147 -15.32 10.60 1.89
N ALA A 148 -14.12 10.73 2.50
CA ALA A 148 -13.27 9.57 2.77
C ALA A 148 -13.91 8.62 3.81
N VAL A 149 -14.50 9.14 4.88
CA VAL A 149 -15.21 8.32 5.89
C VAL A 149 -16.48 7.70 5.31
N VAL A 150 -17.20 8.41 4.44
CA VAL A 150 -18.40 7.88 3.75
C VAL A 150 -18.05 6.68 2.88
N GLU A 151 -16.93 6.72 2.15
CA GLU A 151 -16.51 5.58 1.32
C GLU A 151 -16.13 4.36 2.18
N ALA A 152 -15.41 4.56 3.30
CA ALA A 152 -15.12 3.47 4.25
C ALA A 152 -16.42 2.90 4.86
N ARG A 153 -17.39 3.75 5.22
CA ARG A 153 -18.71 3.31 5.70
C ARG A 153 -19.49 2.52 4.63
N ARG A 154 -19.37 2.90 3.37
CA ARG A 154 -19.96 2.12 2.26
C ARG A 154 -19.44 0.68 2.27
N ALA A 155 -18.12 0.49 2.46
CA ALA A 155 -17.53 -0.83 2.60
C ALA A 155 -17.98 -1.55 3.87
N VAL A 156 -18.16 -0.85 4.99
CA VAL A 156 -18.68 -1.41 6.25
C VAL A 156 -20.14 -1.87 6.09
N GLU A 157 -20.99 -1.07 5.45
CA GLU A 157 -22.44 -1.34 5.37
C GLU A 157 -22.81 -2.36 4.29
N PHE A 158 -22.16 -2.31 3.14
CA PHE A 158 -22.51 -3.13 1.96
C PHE A 158 -21.44 -4.16 1.60
N GLY A 159 -20.25 -4.08 2.19
CA GLY A 159 -19.13 -4.95 1.85
C GLY A 159 -18.48 -4.59 0.52
N PHE A 160 -17.57 -5.47 0.12
CA PHE A 160 -16.91 -5.46 -1.19
C PHE A 160 -17.67 -6.39 -2.15
N THR A 161 -17.51 -6.13 -3.46
CA THR A 161 -18.14 -6.96 -4.50
C THR A 161 -17.28 -8.20 -4.81
N PRO A 162 -17.88 -9.29 -5.30
CA PRO A 162 -17.13 -10.47 -5.72
C PRO A 162 -16.04 -10.15 -6.77
N THR A 163 -16.31 -9.21 -7.67
CA THR A 163 -15.36 -8.82 -8.73
C THR A 163 -14.15 -8.06 -8.19
N GLU A 164 -14.32 -7.18 -7.20
CA GLU A 164 -13.19 -6.56 -6.49
C GLU A 164 -12.33 -7.63 -5.80
N TYR A 165 -12.98 -8.55 -5.11
CA TYR A 165 -12.28 -9.61 -4.39
C TYR A 165 -11.55 -10.59 -5.30
N ASP A 166 -12.13 -10.93 -6.45
CA ASP A 166 -11.49 -11.80 -7.43
C ASP A 166 -10.23 -11.14 -8.05
N ARG A 167 -10.27 -9.82 -8.31
CA ARG A 167 -9.08 -9.07 -8.71
C ARG A 167 -7.99 -9.11 -7.65
N TYR A 168 -8.34 -8.78 -6.41
CA TYR A 168 -7.40 -8.84 -5.30
C TYR A 168 -6.73 -10.22 -5.16
N LYS A 169 -7.52 -11.31 -5.21
CA LYS A 169 -6.98 -12.67 -5.15
C LYS A 169 -6.02 -12.97 -6.30
N ALA A 170 -6.38 -12.57 -7.51
CA ALA A 170 -5.56 -12.79 -8.69
C ALA A 170 -4.20 -12.06 -8.58
N ASP A 171 -4.21 -10.81 -8.15
CA ASP A 171 -3.00 -9.99 -7.98
C ASP A 171 -2.12 -10.52 -6.86
N LEU A 172 -2.72 -10.90 -5.72
CA LEU A 172 -1.99 -11.50 -4.62
C LEU A 172 -1.33 -12.81 -5.01
N LEU A 173 -2.05 -13.72 -5.67
CA LEU A 173 -1.51 -15.00 -6.10
C LEU A 173 -0.39 -14.82 -7.14
N SER A 174 -0.55 -13.89 -8.08
CA SER A 174 0.50 -13.52 -9.04
C SER A 174 1.76 -12.98 -8.33
N SER A 175 1.58 -12.14 -7.32
CA SER A 175 2.68 -11.58 -6.52
C SER A 175 3.40 -12.66 -5.70
N LEU A 176 2.65 -13.60 -5.13
CA LEU A 176 3.20 -14.76 -4.42
C LEU A 176 4.03 -15.66 -5.34
N ASP A 177 3.52 -15.93 -6.56
CA ASP A 177 4.24 -16.74 -7.56
C ASP A 177 5.58 -16.07 -7.94
N LYS A 178 5.57 -14.75 -8.17
CA LYS A 178 6.78 -13.96 -8.45
C LYS A 178 7.77 -13.98 -7.27
N ALA A 179 7.27 -13.77 -6.05
CA ALA A 179 8.11 -13.78 -4.85
C ALA A 179 8.76 -15.15 -4.64
N TYR A 180 8.00 -16.22 -4.81
CA TYR A 180 8.49 -17.60 -4.69
C TYR A 180 9.51 -17.95 -5.77
N SER A 181 9.26 -17.61 -7.03
CA SER A 181 10.20 -17.82 -8.15
C SER A 181 11.54 -17.11 -7.92
N ASN A 182 11.54 -16.01 -7.19
CA ASN A 182 12.73 -15.21 -6.90
C ASN A 182 13.26 -15.39 -5.45
N LYS A 183 12.85 -16.43 -4.74
CA LYS A 183 13.21 -16.62 -3.33
C LYS A 183 14.72 -16.63 -3.05
N ASP A 184 15.50 -17.18 -3.98
CA ASP A 184 16.97 -17.26 -3.87
C ASP A 184 17.68 -15.92 -4.24
N LYS A 185 16.92 -14.93 -4.71
CA LYS A 185 17.42 -13.59 -5.12
C LYS A 185 16.89 -12.47 -4.20
N ARG A 186 16.43 -12.82 -3.02
CA ARG A 186 15.94 -11.87 -2.02
C ARG A 186 17.06 -10.95 -1.55
N LYS A 187 16.74 -9.67 -1.35
CA LYS A 187 17.69 -8.69 -0.85
C LYS A 187 17.93 -8.86 0.66
N ASN A 188 19.13 -8.60 1.12
CA ASN A 188 19.50 -8.63 2.54
C ASN A 188 18.58 -7.78 3.44
N THR A 189 18.09 -6.65 2.93
CA THR A 189 17.15 -5.78 3.66
C THR A 189 15.83 -6.47 4.01
N GLN A 190 15.37 -7.44 3.21
CA GLN A 190 14.15 -8.21 3.51
C GLN A 190 14.38 -9.11 4.73
N PHE A 191 15.48 -9.84 4.76
CA PHE A 191 15.85 -10.66 5.91
C PHE A 191 16.09 -9.83 7.18
N PHE A 192 16.72 -8.65 7.02
CA PHE A 192 16.92 -7.74 8.14
C PHE A 192 15.58 -7.32 8.74
N ASN A 193 14.62 -6.90 7.91
CA ASN A 193 13.31 -6.46 8.38
C ASN A 193 12.52 -7.59 9.06
N GLU A 194 12.61 -8.83 8.55
CA GLU A 194 11.99 -10.00 9.19
C GLU A 194 12.59 -10.25 10.58
N CYS A 195 13.93 -10.27 10.70
CA CYS A 195 14.61 -10.42 11.99
C CYS A 195 14.29 -9.28 12.96
N LEU A 196 14.21 -8.05 12.47
CA LEU A 196 13.88 -6.87 13.26
C LEU A 196 12.44 -6.94 13.78
N GLY A 197 11.48 -7.28 12.93
CA GLY A 197 10.08 -7.48 13.30
C GLY A 197 9.92 -8.58 14.36
N TYR A 198 10.59 -9.71 14.17
CA TYR A 198 10.60 -10.77 15.18
C TYR A 198 11.16 -10.30 16.53
N PHE A 199 12.28 -9.59 16.51
CA PHE A 199 12.93 -9.13 17.75
C PHE A 199 12.13 -8.04 18.48
N LEU A 200 11.55 -7.07 17.75
CA LEU A 200 10.89 -5.91 18.32
C LEU A 200 9.41 -6.14 18.67
N THR A 201 8.71 -6.95 17.88
CA THR A 201 7.25 -7.05 17.91
C THR A 201 6.72 -8.49 17.85
N ASN A 202 7.60 -9.49 18.03
CA ASN A 202 7.25 -10.91 17.98
C ASN A 202 6.57 -11.34 16.65
N GLU A 203 6.85 -10.64 15.55
CA GLU A 203 6.33 -11.04 14.25
C GLU A 203 6.87 -12.41 13.85
N PRO A 204 6.03 -13.36 13.42
CA PRO A 204 6.50 -14.67 13.02
C PRO A 204 7.39 -14.61 11.77
N MET A 205 8.35 -15.51 11.67
CA MET A 205 9.27 -15.65 10.54
C MET A 205 9.08 -17.00 9.85
N PRO A 206 7.93 -17.27 9.22
CA PRO A 206 7.74 -18.51 8.47
C PRO A 206 8.64 -18.53 7.25
N SER A 207 9.06 -19.73 6.82
CA SER A 207 9.81 -19.85 5.57
C SER A 207 8.94 -19.46 4.38
N ILE A 208 9.57 -18.95 3.33
CA ILE A 208 8.85 -18.58 2.10
C ILE A 208 8.16 -19.80 1.46
N ASP A 209 8.74 -21.00 1.59
CA ASP A 209 8.13 -22.24 1.12
C ASP A 209 6.84 -22.55 1.87
N TYR A 210 6.85 -22.42 3.19
CA TYR A 210 5.66 -22.61 4.03
C TYR A 210 4.57 -21.59 3.72
N THR A 211 4.93 -20.30 3.70
CA THR A 211 3.96 -19.21 3.41
C THR A 211 3.35 -19.38 2.02
N TYR A 212 4.16 -19.69 1.02
CA TYR A 212 3.68 -19.93 -0.34
C TYR A 212 2.66 -21.07 -0.41
N GLN A 213 2.99 -22.24 0.16
CA GLN A 213 2.09 -23.40 0.16
C GLN A 213 0.78 -23.08 0.91
N LEU A 214 0.88 -22.48 2.07
CA LEU A 214 -0.29 -22.12 2.87
C LEU A 214 -1.19 -21.14 2.11
N MET A 215 -0.63 -20.06 1.57
CA MET A 215 -1.40 -19.03 0.87
C MET A 215 -2.05 -19.54 -0.42
N LYS A 216 -1.36 -20.40 -1.17
CA LYS A 216 -1.94 -21.04 -2.39
C LYS A 216 -3.14 -21.92 -2.07
N GLN A 217 -3.22 -22.51 -0.88
CA GLN A 217 -4.36 -23.30 -0.43
C GLN A 217 -5.45 -22.42 0.20
N MET A 218 -5.06 -21.47 1.02
CA MET A 218 -5.95 -20.66 1.83
C MET A 218 -6.71 -19.61 1.00
N VAL A 219 -6.01 -18.86 0.14
CA VAL A 219 -6.60 -17.72 -0.59
C VAL A 219 -7.83 -18.10 -1.43
N PRO A 220 -7.81 -19.20 -2.22
CA PRO A 220 -9.01 -19.61 -2.97
C PRO A 220 -10.18 -20.03 -2.10
N ALA A 221 -9.93 -20.50 -0.87
CA ALA A 221 -10.93 -21.04 0.03
C ALA A 221 -11.60 -20.00 0.93
N ILE A 222 -10.99 -18.81 1.11
CA ILE A 222 -11.55 -17.75 1.96
C ILE A 222 -12.72 -17.08 1.23
N PRO A 223 -13.93 -17.08 1.81
CA PRO A 223 -15.07 -16.38 1.22
C PRO A 223 -14.99 -14.87 1.46
N ILE A 224 -15.60 -14.09 0.58
CA ILE A 224 -15.65 -12.62 0.69
C ILE A 224 -16.32 -12.15 1.98
N GLU A 225 -17.24 -12.92 2.50
CA GLU A 225 -17.96 -12.63 3.73
C GLU A 225 -17.01 -12.48 4.92
N ALA A 226 -15.93 -13.26 4.97
CA ALA A 226 -14.91 -13.14 6.02
C ALA A 226 -14.20 -11.78 5.95
N VAL A 227 -13.88 -11.30 4.75
CA VAL A 227 -13.28 -9.97 4.54
C VAL A 227 -14.27 -8.86 4.91
N ASN A 228 -15.53 -9.02 4.54
CA ASN A 228 -16.58 -8.06 4.86
C ASN A 228 -16.85 -8.00 6.38
N GLU A 229 -16.80 -9.12 7.09
CA GLU A 229 -16.93 -9.15 8.56
C GLU A 229 -15.73 -8.47 9.25
N TYR A 230 -14.50 -8.63 8.71
CA TYR A 230 -13.34 -7.88 9.19
C TYR A 230 -13.57 -6.37 9.04
N MET A 231 -13.99 -5.92 7.85
CA MET A 231 -14.22 -4.49 7.57
C MET A 231 -15.27 -3.86 8.52
N LYS A 232 -16.30 -4.60 8.90
CA LYS A 232 -17.37 -4.11 9.81
C LYS A 232 -16.88 -3.75 11.20
N GLN A 233 -15.74 -4.30 11.63
CA GLN A 233 -15.19 -4.09 12.98
C GLN A 233 -14.36 -2.81 13.07
N LEU A 234 -13.91 -2.24 11.94
CA LEU A 234 -12.92 -1.18 11.90
C LEU A 234 -13.48 0.21 12.27
N ILE A 235 -14.77 0.47 12.01
CA ILE A 235 -15.41 1.76 12.33
C ILE A 235 -16.41 1.56 13.46
N PRO A 236 -16.16 2.08 14.66
CA PRO A 236 -17.07 1.95 15.78
C PRO A 236 -18.35 2.77 15.56
N LYS A 237 -19.46 2.28 16.07
CA LYS A 237 -20.76 2.98 16.00
C LYS A 237 -20.84 4.18 16.95
N ASN A 238 -20.12 4.12 18.06
CA ASN A 238 -20.03 5.19 19.06
C ASN A 238 -18.93 6.20 18.72
N ASP A 239 -18.71 7.18 19.59
CA ASP A 239 -17.68 8.23 19.43
C ASP A 239 -16.42 7.95 20.26
N SER A 240 -16.30 6.76 20.88
CA SER A 240 -15.12 6.40 21.66
C SER A 240 -13.93 6.04 20.77
N ASN A 241 -12.73 6.27 21.30
CA ASN A 241 -11.48 5.89 20.65
C ASN A 241 -11.23 6.53 19.28
N ILE A 242 -11.81 7.69 19.02
CA ILE A 242 -11.62 8.44 17.77
C ILE A 242 -10.60 9.55 17.96
N VAL A 243 -9.67 9.65 17.04
CA VAL A 243 -8.69 10.75 16.99
C VAL A 243 -8.72 11.34 15.59
N ILE A 244 -8.93 12.66 15.50
CA ILE A 244 -8.84 13.42 14.25
C ILE A 244 -7.59 14.28 14.34
N VAL A 245 -6.72 14.15 13.34
CA VAL A 245 -5.52 14.98 13.19
C VAL A 245 -5.64 15.75 11.88
N ASN A 246 -5.54 17.06 11.98
CA ASN A 246 -5.41 17.95 10.82
C ASN A 246 -4.06 18.63 10.89
N PHE A 247 -3.25 18.46 9.87
CA PHE A 247 -1.94 19.06 9.76
C PHE A 247 -1.86 19.91 8.50
N ASN A 248 -1.53 21.20 8.68
CA ASN A 248 -1.68 22.21 7.67
C ASN A 248 -0.35 22.86 7.26
N ASN A 249 -0.30 23.29 6.00
CA ASN A 249 0.72 24.23 5.58
C ASN A 249 0.45 25.60 6.21
N GLU A 250 1.43 26.20 6.88
CA GLU A 250 1.32 27.51 7.49
C GLU A 250 1.61 28.62 6.48
N ASN A 251 0.55 29.32 6.04
CA ASN A 251 0.63 30.46 5.15
C ASN A 251 -0.02 31.68 5.77
N GLU A 252 0.49 32.89 5.43
CA GLU A 252 -0.12 34.14 5.83
C GLU A 252 -1.54 34.26 5.27
N GLY A 253 -2.50 34.57 6.13
CA GLY A 253 -3.91 34.71 5.76
C GLY A 253 -4.66 33.38 5.55
N ALA A 254 -4.02 32.24 5.77
CA ALA A 254 -4.69 30.93 5.66
C ALA A 254 -5.75 30.77 6.77
N VAL A 255 -6.89 30.22 6.38
CA VAL A 255 -7.97 29.83 7.30
C VAL A 255 -7.92 28.33 7.49
N TYR A 256 -7.87 27.90 8.74
CA TYR A 256 -7.84 26.48 9.10
C TYR A 256 -9.19 26.04 9.67
N PRO A 257 -9.56 24.76 9.53
CA PRO A 257 -10.79 24.27 10.12
C PRO A 257 -10.72 24.35 11.65
N THR A 258 -11.86 24.58 12.25
CA THR A 258 -12.04 24.51 13.70
C THR A 258 -12.28 23.08 14.16
N ARG A 259 -12.06 22.80 15.45
CA ARG A 259 -12.44 21.54 16.09
C ARG A 259 -13.90 21.16 15.80
N GLN A 260 -14.81 22.15 15.89
CA GLN A 260 -16.25 21.93 15.69
C GLN A 260 -16.56 21.54 14.25
N GLU A 261 -15.91 22.14 13.26
CA GLU A 261 -16.09 21.78 11.84
C GLU A 261 -15.62 20.38 11.54
N LEU A 262 -14.47 19.95 12.09
CA LEU A 262 -13.98 18.58 11.91
C LEU A 262 -14.88 17.53 12.59
N LEU A 263 -15.38 17.81 13.79
CA LEU A 263 -16.36 16.95 14.45
C LEU A 263 -17.68 16.90 13.68
N ALA A 264 -18.16 18.03 13.18
CA ALA A 264 -19.38 18.08 12.35
C ALA A 264 -19.19 17.30 11.04
N ALA A 265 -18.03 17.38 10.41
CA ALA A 265 -17.70 16.59 9.22
C ALA A 265 -17.75 15.08 9.49
N LEU A 266 -17.18 14.64 10.61
CA LEU A 266 -17.25 13.24 11.03
C LEU A 266 -18.69 12.79 11.31
N GLN A 267 -19.48 13.60 12.03
CA GLN A 267 -20.88 13.30 12.32
C GLN A 267 -21.72 13.26 11.04
N THR A 268 -21.50 14.19 10.11
CA THR A 268 -22.13 14.16 8.79
C THR A 268 -21.80 12.86 8.07
N ALA A 269 -20.52 12.48 8.05
CA ALA A 269 -20.11 11.22 7.44
C ALA A 269 -20.78 10.00 8.10
N LYS A 270 -20.93 9.99 9.42
CA LYS A 270 -21.61 8.90 10.17
C LYS A 270 -23.09 8.79 9.89
N GLN A 271 -23.77 9.90 9.58
CA GLN A 271 -25.22 9.96 9.39
C GLN A 271 -25.64 9.93 7.92
N GLN A 272 -24.76 10.28 7.01
CA GLN A 272 -25.06 10.33 5.58
C GLN A 272 -25.52 8.97 5.09
N GLN A 273 -26.65 8.93 4.37
CA GLN A 273 -27.10 7.72 3.70
C GLN A 273 -26.11 7.31 2.62
N VAL A 274 -25.71 6.06 2.63
CA VAL A 274 -24.80 5.49 1.65
C VAL A 274 -25.53 4.44 0.79
N THR A 275 -25.02 4.23 -0.43
CA THR A 275 -25.51 3.21 -1.36
C THR A 275 -24.41 2.20 -1.62
N ALA A 276 -24.76 1.00 -2.02
CA ALA A 276 -23.77 -0.01 -2.40
C ALA A 276 -22.83 0.50 -3.51
N TYR A 277 -21.59 0.08 -3.44
CA TYR A 277 -20.61 0.33 -4.51
C TYR A 277 -21.03 -0.45 -5.76
N VAL A 278 -20.87 0.19 -6.90
CA VAL A 278 -21.10 -0.43 -8.22
C VAL A 278 -19.75 -0.57 -8.91
N ASP A 279 -19.32 -1.79 -9.12
CA ASP A 279 -18.09 -2.10 -9.84
C ASP A 279 -18.34 -1.98 -11.35
N ASN A 280 -17.75 -0.97 -11.97
CA ASN A 280 -17.86 -0.70 -13.39
C ASN A 280 -16.66 -1.20 -14.21
N VAL A 281 -15.77 -1.97 -13.60
CA VAL A 281 -14.60 -2.52 -14.29
C VAL A 281 -15.04 -3.51 -15.36
N LYS A 282 -14.56 -3.29 -16.57
CA LYS A 282 -14.86 -4.13 -17.73
C LYS A 282 -13.95 -5.36 -17.72
N ASN A 283 -14.54 -6.54 -17.72
CA ASN A 283 -13.81 -7.81 -17.84
C ASN A 283 -13.72 -8.23 -19.33
N GLU A 284 -13.06 -7.42 -20.12
CA GLU A 284 -12.84 -7.65 -21.55
C GLU A 284 -11.34 -7.64 -21.86
N PRO A 285 -10.87 -8.35 -22.91
CA PRO A 285 -9.48 -8.25 -23.32
C PRO A 285 -9.12 -6.82 -23.73
N LEU A 286 -7.99 -6.31 -23.25
CA LEU A 286 -7.48 -4.99 -23.58
C LEU A 286 -7.32 -4.81 -25.10
N ILE A 287 -6.91 -5.86 -25.81
CA ILE A 287 -6.79 -5.91 -27.27
C ILE A 287 -7.88 -6.82 -27.81
N THR A 288 -8.99 -6.25 -28.26
CA THR A 288 -10.12 -6.99 -28.83
C THR A 288 -9.85 -7.48 -30.26
N LYS A 289 -9.05 -6.73 -31.03
CA LYS A 289 -8.65 -7.10 -32.37
C LYS A 289 -7.14 -7.32 -32.41
N LYS A 290 -6.71 -8.58 -32.57
CA LYS A 290 -5.29 -8.88 -32.71
C LYS A 290 -4.69 -8.08 -33.89
N PRO A 291 -3.58 -7.35 -33.65
CA PRO A 291 -2.87 -6.68 -34.74
C PRO A 291 -2.30 -7.72 -35.72
N THR A 292 -2.20 -7.33 -37.00
CA THR A 292 -1.54 -8.17 -37.99
C THR A 292 -0.05 -8.30 -37.62
N PRO A 293 0.48 -9.51 -37.46
CA PRO A 293 1.90 -9.69 -37.12
C PRO A 293 2.80 -9.08 -38.20
N GLY A 294 3.83 -8.38 -37.75
CA GLY A 294 4.93 -7.98 -38.62
C GLY A 294 5.90 -9.13 -38.86
N THR A 295 6.82 -8.93 -39.81
CA THR A 295 7.91 -9.89 -40.10
C THR A 295 9.25 -9.31 -39.71
N ILE A 296 10.20 -10.19 -39.36
CA ILE A 296 11.59 -9.80 -39.12
C ILE A 296 12.30 -9.71 -40.47
N LYS A 297 12.82 -8.53 -40.80
CA LYS A 297 13.59 -8.30 -42.04
C LYS A 297 15.06 -8.67 -41.91
N SER A 298 15.64 -8.44 -40.74
CA SER A 298 17.03 -8.82 -40.47
C SER A 298 17.26 -9.06 -39.00
N GLU A 299 18.21 -9.91 -38.68
CA GLU A 299 18.70 -10.23 -37.35
C GLU A 299 20.22 -10.05 -37.29
N LYS A 300 20.71 -9.38 -36.24
CA LYS A 300 22.13 -9.18 -36.00
C LYS A 300 22.44 -9.46 -34.53
N LYS A 301 23.37 -10.38 -34.27
CA LYS A 301 23.87 -10.64 -32.91
C LYS A 301 25.04 -9.74 -32.58
N ASN A 302 25.09 -9.30 -31.33
CA ASN A 302 26.21 -8.59 -30.73
C ASN A 302 26.76 -9.45 -29.57
N ASP A 303 27.75 -10.26 -29.86
CA ASP A 303 28.32 -11.18 -28.88
C ASP A 303 29.04 -10.45 -27.74
N LYS A 304 29.64 -9.29 -28.03
CA LYS A 304 30.36 -8.49 -27.01
C LYS A 304 29.42 -7.95 -25.91
N LEU A 305 28.19 -7.58 -26.26
CA LEU A 305 27.21 -7.02 -25.36
C LEU A 305 26.08 -7.98 -25.01
N GLY A 306 26.07 -9.15 -25.65
CA GLY A 306 25.13 -10.25 -25.39
C GLY A 306 23.67 -9.91 -25.73
N TYR A 307 23.42 -9.22 -26.87
CA TYR A 307 22.08 -8.94 -27.33
C TYR A 307 21.87 -9.30 -28.82
N THR A 308 20.63 -9.43 -29.20
CA THR A 308 20.19 -9.60 -30.60
C THR A 308 19.38 -8.40 -31.05
N GLU A 309 19.77 -7.78 -32.16
CA GLU A 309 19.02 -6.71 -32.84
C GLU A 309 18.17 -7.27 -33.97
N LEU A 310 16.88 -6.93 -33.96
CA LEU A 310 15.91 -7.30 -34.99
C LEU A 310 15.41 -6.03 -35.69
N LYS A 311 15.36 -6.04 -37.04
CA LYS A 311 14.66 -5.05 -37.82
C LYS A 311 13.32 -5.60 -38.24
N LEU A 312 12.24 -4.91 -37.93
CA LEU A 312 10.90 -5.34 -38.24
C LEU A 312 10.40 -4.73 -39.54
N SER A 313 9.36 -5.33 -40.17
CA SER A 313 8.79 -4.88 -41.43
C SER A 313 8.15 -3.49 -41.36
N ASN A 314 7.74 -3.05 -40.17
CA ASN A 314 7.19 -1.70 -39.94
C ASN A 314 8.26 -0.63 -39.65
N GLY A 315 9.57 -0.99 -39.75
CA GLY A 315 10.69 -0.08 -39.51
C GLY A 315 11.18 -0.06 -38.04
N ALA A 316 10.48 -0.67 -37.09
CA ALA A 316 10.92 -0.72 -35.73
C ALA A 316 12.20 -1.55 -35.56
N THR A 317 13.07 -1.14 -34.66
CA THR A 317 14.23 -1.90 -34.22
C THR A 317 13.93 -2.46 -32.83
N VAL A 318 14.10 -3.77 -32.66
CA VAL A 318 13.92 -4.45 -31.38
C VAL A 318 15.28 -4.98 -30.92
N VAL A 319 15.65 -4.69 -29.69
CA VAL A 319 16.88 -5.22 -29.06
C VAL A 319 16.45 -6.19 -27.97
N LEU A 320 16.85 -7.45 -28.11
CA LEU A 320 16.55 -8.52 -27.16
C LEU A 320 17.83 -8.88 -26.39
N LYS A 321 17.77 -8.78 -25.08
CA LYS A 321 18.85 -9.22 -24.20
C LYS A 321 18.29 -10.16 -23.14
N HIS A 322 18.73 -11.40 -23.17
CA HIS A 322 18.44 -12.36 -22.10
C HIS A 322 19.37 -12.11 -20.90
N THR A 323 18.81 -12.15 -19.70
CA THR A 323 19.55 -12.07 -18.43
C THR A 323 18.98 -13.09 -17.44
N ASP A 324 19.78 -13.45 -16.45
CA ASP A 324 19.41 -14.35 -15.35
C ASP A 324 19.27 -13.59 -14.00
N LEU A 325 19.17 -12.28 -14.05
CA LEU A 325 19.08 -11.41 -12.87
C LEU A 325 17.81 -11.67 -12.07
N LYS A 326 16.70 -11.93 -12.77
CA LYS A 326 15.42 -12.34 -12.18
C LYS A 326 14.78 -13.42 -13.02
N LYS A 327 14.01 -14.30 -12.36
CA LYS A 327 13.17 -15.31 -13.04
C LYS A 327 11.80 -14.69 -13.37
N ASP A 328 11.22 -15.10 -14.48
CA ASP A 328 9.86 -14.77 -14.90
C ASP A 328 9.58 -13.24 -14.99
N GLU A 329 10.63 -12.47 -15.31
CA GLU A 329 10.51 -11.03 -15.53
C GLU A 329 10.91 -10.68 -16.95
N VAL A 330 10.05 -9.93 -17.63
CA VAL A 330 10.33 -9.31 -18.94
C VAL A 330 10.21 -7.80 -18.77
N LEU A 331 11.30 -7.08 -18.99
CA LEU A 331 11.30 -5.62 -19.03
C LEU A 331 11.20 -5.17 -20.50
N LEU A 332 10.18 -4.37 -20.79
CA LEU A 332 9.97 -3.76 -22.10
C LEU A 332 10.07 -2.25 -21.97
N SER A 333 10.96 -1.64 -22.75
CA SER A 333 10.99 -0.21 -22.99
C SER A 333 10.90 0.09 -24.48
N ALA A 334 10.26 1.19 -24.82
CA ALA A 334 10.18 1.67 -26.20
C ALA A 334 10.51 3.15 -26.25
N GLU A 335 11.35 3.54 -27.19
CA GLU A 335 11.75 4.92 -27.42
C GLU A 335 11.43 5.32 -28.86
N GLY A 336 10.86 6.51 -29.03
CA GLY A 336 10.64 7.15 -30.32
C GLY A 336 11.30 8.52 -30.34
N PHE A 337 11.85 8.90 -31.48
CA PHE A 337 12.39 10.26 -31.65
C PHE A 337 11.26 11.27 -31.82
N GLY A 338 11.43 12.45 -31.24
CA GLY A 338 10.48 13.55 -31.31
C GLY A 338 9.97 13.99 -29.94
N GLY A 339 8.80 13.51 -29.53
CA GLY A 339 8.18 13.91 -28.27
C GLY A 339 7.95 15.42 -28.17
N SER A 340 8.21 16.04 -27.03
CA SER A 340 7.99 17.46 -26.80
C SER A 340 8.81 18.37 -27.72
N SER A 341 9.92 17.89 -28.30
CA SER A 341 10.73 18.66 -29.26
C SER A 341 10.04 18.93 -30.61
N LEU A 342 8.94 18.23 -30.90
CA LEU A 342 8.15 18.48 -32.10
C LEU A 342 7.17 19.66 -31.98
N TYR A 343 7.03 20.22 -30.79
CA TYR A 343 6.08 21.27 -30.48
C TYR A 343 6.80 22.59 -30.20
N GLY A 344 6.20 23.70 -30.66
CA GLY A 344 6.70 25.03 -30.40
C GLY A 344 6.38 25.55 -29.03
N GLU A 345 6.89 26.75 -28.71
CA GLU A 345 6.74 27.38 -27.40
C GLU A 345 5.27 27.51 -26.96
N LYS A 346 4.36 27.75 -27.90
CA LYS A 346 2.92 27.85 -27.67
C LYS A 346 2.32 26.60 -27.01
N ASP A 347 2.83 25.43 -27.37
CA ASP A 347 2.31 24.14 -26.93
C ASP A 347 3.21 23.47 -25.89
N TYR A 348 4.23 24.18 -25.40
CA TYR A 348 5.24 23.63 -24.48
C TYR A 348 4.62 23.03 -23.20
N LEU A 349 3.70 23.75 -22.56
CA LEU A 349 3.06 23.27 -21.33
C LEU A 349 2.21 22.02 -21.59
N ASN A 350 1.46 21.99 -22.68
CA ASN A 350 0.67 20.82 -23.06
C ASN A 350 1.56 19.62 -23.35
N ALA A 351 2.65 19.81 -24.08
CA ALA A 351 3.60 18.77 -24.39
C ALA A 351 4.34 18.24 -23.13
N LYS A 352 4.59 19.12 -22.16
CA LYS A 352 5.23 18.74 -20.88
C LYS A 352 4.30 17.97 -19.95
N MET A 353 3.00 18.27 -19.98
CA MET A 353 2.00 17.62 -19.12
C MET A 353 1.35 16.39 -19.76
N PHE A 354 1.71 16.07 -20.99
CA PHE A 354 1.06 15.02 -21.76
C PHE A 354 1.17 13.63 -21.13
N ASP A 355 2.34 13.28 -20.64
CA ASP A 355 2.62 12.00 -19.98
C ASP A 355 1.84 11.85 -18.67
N GLU A 356 1.72 12.91 -17.87
CA GLU A 356 0.90 12.93 -16.67
C GLU A 356 -0.59 12.74 -16.98
N VAL A 357 -1.08 13.37 -18.03
CA VAL A 357 -2.47 13.19 -18.48
C VAL A 357 -2.71 11.77 -18.95
N ILE A 358 -1.81 11.19 -19.73
CA ILE A 358 -1.93 9.80 -20.21
C ILE A 358 -1.86 8.82 -19.03
N ALA A 359 -0.92 9.01 -18.12
CA ALA A 359 -0.76 8.14 -16.95
C ALA A 359 -2.01 8.10 -16.04
N ASN A 360 -2.78 9.21 -16.02
CA ASN A 360 -4.01 9.34 -15.23
C ASN A 360 -5.29 9.17 -16.06
N SER A 361 -5.17 8.78 -17.33
CA SER A 361 -6.30 8.47 -18.20
C SER A 361 -6.45 6.96 -18.32
N GLY A 362 -7.63 6.50 -18.65
CA GLY A 362 -7.82 5.11 -19.04
C GLY A 362 -7.15 4.78 -20.39
N LEU A 363 -7.19 3.54 -20.81
CA LEU A 363 -6.68 3.08 -22.10
C LEU A 363 -7.82 2.63 -23.00
N GLY A 364 -8.04 3.37 -24.09
CA GLY A 364 -9.13 3.11 -25.01
C GLY A 364 -10.50 3.27 -24.34
N GLN A 365 -11.22 2.16 -24.16
CA GLN A 365 -12.52 2.14 -23.48
C GLN A 365 -12.46 1.72 -22.01
N PHE A 366 -11.27 1.46 -21.47
CA PHE A 366 -11.06 1.03 -20.11
C PHE A 366 -10.71 2.21 -19.20
N SER A 367 -11.23 2.20 -17.98
CA SER A 367 -10.83 3.14 -16.93
C SER A 367 -9.40 2.87 -16.46
N LEU A 368 -8.88 3.72 -15.60
CA LEU A 368 -7.56 3.51 -15.01
C LEU A 368 -7.55 2.32 -14.01
N THR A 369 -8.70 1.98 -13.46
CA THR A 369 -8.90 0.84 -12.52
C THR A 369 -9.22 -0.48 -13.27
#